data_d0d6ad6e13deb0ddca7b6b112787532a
#
_entry.id   d0d6ad6e13deb0ddca7b6b112787532a
#
_cell.length_a   1.000
_cell.length_b   1.000
_cell.length_c   1.000
_cell.angle_alpha   90.00
_cell.angle_beta   90.00
_cell.angle_gamma   90.00
#
_symmetry.space_group_name_H-M   'P 1'
#
loop_
_entity.id
_entity.type
_entity.pdbx_description
1 polymer ?
#
loop_
_entity_poly.entity_id
_entity_poly.type
_entity_poly.pdbx_seq_one_letter_code
_entity_poly.pdbx_strand_id
1 'polypeptide(L)'
;MLLLKIVRVFLLCLHFALASVLGLIVGLLRPFNPDNSRVCARIYAVPALWLMGVKVRQETDSLLNHQRPAVIVANHLSNYDLFVFGSRLPVRTVSLGKTSLKWIPLFGQLYWLAGNVLIDRGNAIRAKQSMLQLTDTLQHKDMSIWVFVEGT
;
A
#
# COMPACT_ATOMS: atom_id res chain seq x y z
N MET A 1 20.55 -19.63 15.94
CA MET A 1 19.34 -18.77 15.87
C MET A 1 19.62 -17.30 15.55
N LEU A 2 20.64 -16.67 16.15
CA LEU A 2 20.97 -15.26 15.90
C LEU A 2 21.39 -14.99 14.44
N LEU A 3 22.29 -15.81 13.89
CA LEU A 3 22.76 -15.70 12.50
C LEU A 3 21.60 -15.74 11.50
N LEU A 4 20.63 -16.63 11.67
CA LEU A 4 19.46 -16.73 10.80
C LEU A 4 18.59 -15.45 10.86
N LYS A 5 18.44 -14.85 12.04
CA LYS A 5 17.72 -13.57 12.18
C LYS A 5 18.45 -12.45 11.46
N ILE A 6 19.78 -12.36 11.61
CA ILE A 6 20.61 -11.35 10.94
C ILE A 6 20.48 -11.50 9.42
N VAL A 7 20.62 -12.71 8.89
CA VAL A 7 20.48 -12.97 7.45
C VAL A 7 19.09 -12.58 6.94
N ARG A 8 18.02 -12.94 7.67
CA ARG A 8 16.65 -12.56 7.27
C ARG A 8 16.44 -11.06 7.25
N VAL A 9 16.92 -10.34 8.27
CA VAL A 9 16.82 -8.88 8.32
C VAL A 9 17.59 -8.25 7.15
N PHE A 10 18.80 -8.71 6.87
CA PHE A 10 19.59 -8.24 5.73
C PHE A 10 18.85 -8.47 4.40
N LEU A 11 18.31 -9.67 4.19
CA LEU A 11 17.55 -10.00 2.98
C LEU A 11 16.27 -9.15 2.85
N LEU A 12 15.58 -8.87 3.95
CA LEU A 12 14.42 -7.98 3.94
C LEU A 12 14.80 -6.53 3.60
N CYS A 13 15.92 -6.01 4.14
CA CYS A 13 16.40 -4.67 3.79
C CYS A 13 16.79 -4.58 2.30
N LEU A 14 17.53 -5.59 1.80
CA LEU A 14 17.89 -5.66 0.38
C LEU A 14 16.64 -5.76 -0.50
N HIS A 15 15.69 -6.62 -0.12
CA HIS A 15 14.42 -6.74 -0.82
C HIS A 15 13.66 -5.42 -0.83
N PHE A 16 13.59 -4.70 0.29
CA PHE A 16 12.92 -3.39 0.36
C PHE A 16 13.54 -2.39 -0.61
N ALA A 17 14.87 -2.32 -0.68
CA ALA A 17 15.58 -1.44 -1.62
C ALA A 17 15.27 -1.80 -3.09
N LEU A 18 15.36 -3.09 -3.44
CA LEU A 18 15.05 -3.57 -4.79
C LEU A 18 13.59 -3.35 -5.17
N ALA A 19 12.66 -3.63 -4.25
CA ALA A 19 11.23 -3.39 -4.44
C ALA A 19 10.92 -1.90 -4.66
N SER A 20 11.65 -1.01 -3.96
CA SER A 20 11.51 0.45 -4.14
C SER A 20 11.93 0.88 -5.55
N VAL A 21 13.05 0.36 -6.04
CA VAL A 21 13.52 0.65 -7.41
C VAL A 21 12.53 0.12 -8.44
N LEU A 22 12.10 -1.13 -8.32
CA LEU A 22 11.14 -1.74 -9.24
C LEU A 22 9.79 -1.00 -9.22
N GLY A 23 9.30 -0.66 -8.04
CA GLY A 23 8.06 0.11 -7.89
C GLY A 23 8.16 1.51 -8.49
N LEU A 24 9.33 2.17 -8.36
CA LEU A 24 9.56 3.46 -8.99
C LEU A 24 9.57 3.35 -10.52
N ILE A 25 10.20 2.32 -11.08
CA ILE A 25 10.16 2.04 -12.52
C ILE A 25 8.71 1.84 -12.98
N VAL A 26 7.93 1.02 -12.29
CA VAL A 26 6.50 0.82 -12.60
C VAL A 26 5.75 2.15 -12.56
N GLY A 27 5.96 2.97 -11.54
CA GLY A 27 5.33 4.28 -11.39
C GLY A 27 5.69 5.25 -12.50
N LEU A 28 6.95 5.26 -12.95
CA LEU A 28 7.43 6.11 -14.05
C LEU A 28 6.90 5.67 -15.41
N LEU A 29 6.81 4.37 -15.66
CA LEU A 29 6.28 3.82 -16.91
C LEU A 29 4.76 3.96 -17.01
N ARG A 30 4.05 3.98 -15.88
CA ARG A 30 2.60 4.02 -15.80
C ARG A 30 2.12 5.03 -14.73
N PRO A 31 2.45 6.34 -14.85
CA PRO A 31 2.18 7.31 -13.79
C PRO A 31 0.68 7.38 -13.49
N PHE A 32 0.36 7.36 -12.19
CA PHE A 32 -1.01 7.45 -11.66
C PHE A 32 -2.00 6.39 -12.17
N ASN A 33 -1.50 5.26 -12.68
CA ASN A 33 -2.36 4.15 -13.06
C ASN A 33 -2.99 3.53 -11.80
N PRO A 34 -4.32 3.29 -11.79
CA PRO A 34 -5.02 2.77 -10.61
C PRO A 34 -4.51 1.43 -10.09
N ASP A 35 -3.91 0.61 -10.96
CA ASP A 35 -3.38 -0.70 -10.59
C ASP A 35 -1.93 -0.66 -10.06
N ASN A 36 -1.24 0.47 -10.17
CA ASN A 36 0.14 0.56 -9.69
C ASN A 36 0.26 0.29 -8.19
N SER A 37 -0.71 0.77 -7.40
CA SER A 37 -0.73 0.53 -5.96
C SER A 37 -0.73 -0.96 -5.64
N ARG A 38 -1.58 -1.74 -6.33
CA ARG A 38 -1.63 -3.19 -6.21
C ARG A 38 -0.33 -3.86 -6.67
N VAL A 39 0.20 -3.46 -7.82
CA VAL A 39 1.45 -4.04 -8.36
C VAL A 39 2.61 -3.78 -7.39
N CYS A 40 2.80 -2.53 -6.97
CA CYS A 40 3.85 -2.16 -6.03
C CYS A 40 3.67 -2.87 -4.67
N ALA A 41 2.44 -2.88 -4.12
CA ALA A 41 2.16 -3.57 -2.87
C ALA A 41 2.53 -5.06 -2.93
N ARG A 42 2.24 -5.75 -4.04
CA ARG A 42 2.62 -7.16 -4.22
C ARG A 42 4.12 -7.37 -4.40
N ILE A 43 4.81 -6.47 -5.09
CA ILE A 43 6.28 -6.50 -5.23
C ILE A 43 6.92 -6.44 -3.83
N TYR A 44 6.42 -5.61 -2.93
CA TYR A 44 6.91 -5.56 -1.55
C TYR A 44 6.48 -6.75 -0.71
N ALA A 45 5.20 -7.11 -0.78
CA ALA A 45 4.58 -7.99 0.19
C ALA A 45 4.90 -9.47 -0.05
N VAL A 46 4.79 -9.94 -1.28
CA VAL A 46 4.87 -11.38 -1.57
C VAL A 46 6.23 -11.98 -1.23
N PRO A 47 7.37 -11.40 -1.68
CA PRO A 47 8.67 -11.94 -1.30
C PRO A 47 8.99 -11.75 0.20
N ALA A 48 8.54 -10.64 0.80
CA ALA A 48 8.74 -10.41 2.23
C ALA A 48 8.02 -11.45 3.08
N LEU A 49 6.76 -11.78 2.76
CA LEU A 49 6.00 -12.84 3.44
C LEU A 49 6.69 -14.20 3.31
N TRP A 50 7.22 -14.50 2.12
CA TRP A 50 7.98 -15.73 1.89
C TRP A 50 9.26 -15.78 2.74
N LEU A 51 10.05 -14.70 2.78
CA LEU A 51 11.26 -14.59 3.61
C LEU A 51 10.96 -14.72 5.11
N MET A 52 9.82 -14.20 5.55
CA MET A 52 9.34 -14.28 6.92
C MET A 52 8.73 -15.65 7.26
N GLY A 53 8.41 -16.47 6.27
CA GLY A 53 7.73 -17.76 6.45
C GLY A 53 6.25 -17.62 6.79
N VAL A 54 5.63 -16.48 6.44
CA VAL A 54 4.22 -16.20 6.72
C VAL A 54 3.35 -16.65 5.55
N LYS A 55 2.34 -17.46 5.86
CA LYS A 55 1.32 -17.90 4.90
C LYS A 55 0.03 -17.10 5.13
N VAL A 56 -0.45 -16.43 4.10
CA VAL A 56 -1.71 -15.66 4.14
C VAL A 56 -2.83 -16.52 3.57
N ARG A 57 -3.85 -16.81 4.37
CA ARG A 57 -5.09 -17.47 3.94
C ARG A 57 -6.17 -16.41 3.80
N GLN A 58 -6.79 -16.35 2.65
CA GLN A 58 -7.92 -15.47 2.36
C GLN A 58 -9.19 -16.32 2.24
N GLU A 59 -10.22 -15.96 2.99
CA GLU A 59 -11.48 -16.72 3.04
C GLU A 59 -12.59 -16.14 2.15
N THR A 60 -12.45 -14.88 1.73
CA THR A 60 -13.42 -14.16 0.91
C THR A 60 -12.75 -13.50 -0.29
N ASP A 61 -12.68 -14.19 -1.43
CA ASP A 61 -11.97 -13.70 -2.62
C ASP A 61 -12.84 -12.85 -3.56
N SER A 62 -14.13 -13.13 -3.66
CA SER A 62 -14.94 -12.61 -4.77
C SER A 62 -15.52 -11.22 -4.53
N LEU A 63 -15.87 -10.88 -3.30
CA LEU A 63 -16.61 -9.63 -3.01
C LEU A 63 -15.76 -8.37 -3.22
N LEU A 64 -14.49 -8.39 -2.83
CA LEU A 64 -13.61 -7.20 -2.89
C LEU A 64 -13.27 -6.74 -4.32
N ASN A 65 -13.33 -7.64 -5.30
CA ASN A 65 -13.01 -7.31 -6.69
C ASN A 65 -14.21 -6.88 -7.51
N HIS A 66 -15.44 -7.15 -7.05
CA HIS A 66 -16.66 -6.92 -7.81
C HIS A 66 -17.44 -5.67 -7.44
N GLN A 67 -17.22 -5.14 -6.22
CA GLN A 67 -17.93 -3.96 -5.74
C GLN A 67 -16.99 -2.74 -5.77
N ARG A 68 -17.08 -1.94 -6.81
CA ARG A 68 -16.36 -0.66 -6.94
C ARG A 68 -17.33 0.45 -7.33
N PRO A 69 -17.10 1.69 -6.91
CA PRO A 69 -16.10 2.12 -5.90
C PRO A 69 -16.45 1.66 -4.48
N ALA A 70 -15.43 1.34 -3.66
CA ALA A 70 -15.62 0.88 -2.28
C ALA A 70 -14.60 1.50 -1.33
N VAL A 71 -14.97 1.64 -0.07
CA VAL A 71 -14.06 1.94 1.03
C VAL A 71 -13.79 0.64 1.78
N ILE A 72 -12.56 0.15 1.69
CA ILE A 72 -12.13 -1.08 2.35
C ILE A 72 -11.44 -0.69 3.65
N VAL A 73 -11.99 -1.13 4.76
CA VAL A 73 -11.51 -0.81 6.10
C VAL A 73 -10.82 -2.04 6.69
N ALA A 74 -9.65 -1.84 7.28
CA ALA A 74 -8.91 -2.90 7.95
C ALA A 74 -8.31 -2.42 9.28
N ASN A 75 -8.12 -3.36 10.21
CA ASN A 75 -7.38 -3.12 11.45
C ASN A 75 -5.89 -3.01 11.15
N HIS A 76 -5.15 -2.25 11.97
CA HIS A 76 -3.71 -2.11 11.85
C HIS A 76 -3.05 -2.31 13.21
N LEU A 77 -2.74 -3.55 13.52
CA LEU A 77 -2.16 -3.94 14.81
C LEU A 77 -0.64 -4.07 14.75
N SER A 78 -0.07 -4.24 13.57
CA SER A 78 1.35 -4.49 13.38
C SER A 78 1.85 -4.01 12.00
N ASN A 79 3.14 -3.66 11.91
CA ASN A 79 3.79 -3.38 10.63
C ASN A 79 3.75 -4.58 9.66
N TYR A 80 3.55 -5.80 10.15
CA TYR A 80 3.34 -6.98 9.30
C TYR A 80 2.05 -6.92 8.48
N ASP A 81 1.05 -6.18 8.94
CA ASP A 81 -0.24 -6.02 8.26
C ASP A 81 -0.07 -5.40 6.88
N LEU A 82 0.92 -4.50 6.71
CA LEU A 82 1.24 -3.91 5.42
C LEU A 82 1.60 -4.97 4.36
N PHE A 83 2.30 -6.03 4.77
CA PHE A 83 2.65 -7.14 3.87
C PHE A 83 1.45 -8.08 3.64
N VAL A 84 0.70 -8.39 4.70
CA VAL A 84 -0.48 -9.25 4.59
C VAL A 84 -1.49 -8.62 3.64
N PHE A 85 -1.92 -7.40 3.90
CA PHE A 85 -2.89 -6.68 3.08
C PHE A 85 -2.33 -6.31 1.70
N GLY A 86 -1.07 -5.88 1.62
CA GLY A 86 -0.41 -5.57 0.36
C GLY A 86 -0.35 -6.76 -0.60
N SER A 87 -0.23 -7.98 -0.09
CA SER A 87 -0.27 -9.20 -0.91
C SER A 87 -1.65 -9.47 -1.54
N ARG A 88 -2.72 -8.91 -0.96
CA ARG A 88 -4.14 -9.15 -1.31
C ARG A 88 -4.89 -7.90 -1.73
N LEU A 89 -4.19 -6.79 -1.98
CA LEU A 89 -4.81 -5.55 -2.41
C LEU A 89 -5.64 -5.78 -3.69
N PRO A 90 -6.93 -5.40 -3.72
CA PRO A 90 -7.78 -5.56 -4.88
C PRO A 90 -7.32 -4.72 -6.07
N VAL A 91 -7.86 -4.99 -7.25
CA VAL A 91 -7.64 -4.18 -8.45
C VAL A 91 -8.19 -2.77 -8.27
N ARG A 92 -7.54 -1.77 -8.91
CA ARG A 92 -7.98 -0.36 -8.89
C ARG A 92 -8.21 0.18 -7.46
N THR A 93 -7.37 -0.26 -6.52
CA THR A 93 -7.47 0.16 -5.11
C THR A 93 -6.22 0.93 -4.72
N VAL A 94 -6.40 2.14 -4.22
CA VAL A 94 -5.34 2.98 -3.65
C VAL A 94 -5.36 2.91 -2.14
N SER A 95 -4.25 3.22 -1.50
CA SER A 95 -4.17 3.26 -0.04
C SER A 95 -4.04 4.68 0.49
N LEU A 96 -4.52 4.88 1.72
CA LEU A 96 -4.41 6.12 2.45
C LEU A 96 -3.21 6.08 3.39
N GLY A 97 -2.23 6.94 3.15
CA GLY A 97 -1.01 7.02 3.95
C GLY A 97 -0.84 8.36 4.65
N LYS A 98 0.06 8.39 5.63
CA LYS A 98 0.45 9.62 6.34
C LYS A 98 1.41 10.45 5.46
N THR A 99 1.28 11.77 5.50
CA THR A 99 2.12 12.70 4.73
C THR A 99 3.63 12.51 4.96
N SER A 100 4.03 12.02 6.15
CA SER A 100 5.43 11.73 6.45
C SER A 100 6.05 10.63 5.55
N LEU A 101 5.25 9.75 4.94
CA LEU A 101 5.74 8.70 4.03
C LEU A 101 6.45 9.29 2.81
N LYS A 102 6.11 10.49 2.37
CA LYS A 102 6.75 11.16 1.23
C LYS A 102 8.27 11.38 1.41
N TRP A 103 8.73 11.40 2.67
CA TRP A 103 10.12 11.64 3.00
C TRP A 103 10.98 10.37 3.03
N ILE A 104 10.37 9.18 2.91
CA ILE A 104 11.12 7.92 2.80
C ILE A 104 11.70 7.86 1.39
N PRO A 105 13.05 7.83 1.25
CA PRO A 105 13.69 7.81 -0.06
C PRO A 105 13.20 6.64 -0.93
N LEU A 106 13.00 6.91 -2.20
CA LEU A 106 12.46 5.98 -3.22
C LEU A 106 11.02 5.55 -2.94
N PHE A 107 10.69 5.14 -1.71
CA PHE A 107 9.36 4.68 -1.34
C PHE A 107 8.31 5.80 -1.42
N GLY A 108 8.61 7.00 -0.92
CA GLY A 108 7.67 8.12 -0.93
C GLY A 108 7.29 8.54 -2.34
N GLN A 109 8.27 8.59 -3.25
CA GLN A 109 8.06 8.94 -4.65
C GLN A 109 7.22 7.87 -5.36
N LEU A 110 7.56 6.59 -5.18
CA LEU A 110 6.76 5.51 -5.77
C LEU A 110 5.36 5.45 -5.20
N TYR A 111 5.18 5.70 -3.89
CA TYR A 111 3.87 5.70 -3.24
C TYR A 111 2.94 6.75 -3.88
N TRP A 112 3.46 7.93 -4.15
CA TRP A 112 2.74 9.00 -4.84
C TRP A 112 2.49 8.66 -6.32
N LEU A 113 3.50 8.19 -7.05
CA LEU A 113 3.37 7.80 -8.46
C LEU A 113 2.41 6.60 -8.66
N ALA A 114 2.27 5.76 -7.66
CA ALA A 114 1.28 4.68 -7.65
C ALA A 114 -0.16 5.18 -7.47
N GLY A 115 -0.38 6.49 -7.29
CA GLY A 115 -1.70 7.07 -7.12
C GLY A 115 -2.25 6.96 -5.70
N ASN A 116 -1.44 6.56 -4.73
CA ASN A 116 -1.86 6.52 -3.33
C ASN A 116 -2.02 7.92 -2.75
N VAL A 117 -2.88 8.04 -1.77
CA VAL A 117 -3.26 9.32 -1.17
C VAL A 117 -2.50 9.57 0.12
N LEU A 118 -1.93 10.76 0.26
CA LEU A 118 -1.25 11.20 1.47
C LEU A 118 -2.10 12.22 2.21
N ILE A 119 -2.39 11.93 3.48
CA ILE A 119 -3.19 12.80 4.34
C ILE A 119 -2.33 13.40 5.46
N ASP A 120 -2.51 14.71 5.65
CA ASP A 120 -2.01 15.42 6.81
C ASP A 120 -3.01 15.30 7.97
N ARG A 121 -2.76 14.33 8.85
CA ARG A 121 -3.62 14.09 10.02
C ARG A 121 -3.49 15.17 11.09
N GLY A 122 -2.45 16.00 11.04
CA GLY A 122 -2.25 17.13 11.96
C GLY A 122 -3.15 18.34 11.67
N ASN A 123 -3.80 18.35 10.50
CA ASN A 123 -4.68 19.46 10.10
C ASN A 123 -6.05 18.92 9.63
N ALA A 124 -7.04 18.99 10.52
CA ALA A 124 -8.39 18.46 10.26
C ALA A 124 -9.06 19.09 9.02
N ILE A 125 -8.84 20.38 8.77
CA ILE A 125 -9.44 21.08 7.63
C ILE A 125 -8.84 20.56 6.32
N ARG A 126 -7.51 20.48 6.24
CA ARG A 126 -6.81 19.93 5.06
C ARG A 126 -7.14 18.45 4.84
N ALA A 127 -7.21 17.67 5.91
CA ALA A 127 -7.59 16.27 5.84
C ALA A 127 -9.01 16.13 5.24
N LYS A 128 -9.98 16.91 5.72
CA LYS A 128 -11.35 16.91 5.19
C LYS A 128 -11.41 17.31 3.71
N GLN A 129 -10.70 18.36 3.31
CA GLN A 129 -10.64 18.80 1.91
C GLN A 129 -10.04 17.69 1.01
N SER A 130 -8.93 17.09 1.44
CA SER A 130 -8.31 15.98 0.70
C SER A 130 -9.24 14.78 0.55
N MET A 131 -10.03 14.47 1.58
CA MET A 131 -11.01 13.37 1.54
C MET A 131 -12.17 13.68 0.59
N LEU A 132 -12.66 14.90 0.54
CA LEU A 132 -13.73 15.30 -0.39
C LEU A 132 -13.26 15.18 -1.85
N GLN A 133 -12.08 15.71 -2.18
CA GLN A 133 -11.48 15.58 -3.50
C GLN A 133 -11.23 14.13 -3.89
N LEU A 134 -10.79 13.31 -2.92
CA LEU A 134 -10.58 11.89 -3.13
C LEU A 134 -11.88 11.17 -3.45
N THR A 135 -12.97 11.46 -2.71
CA THR A 135 -14.27 10.81 -2.93
C THR A 135 -14.75 11.02 -4.37
N ASP A 136 -14.68 12.26 -4.85
CA ASP A 136 -15.02 12.59 -6.23
C ASP A 136 -14.15 11.81 -7.24
N THR A 137 -12.83 11.79 -7.02
CA THR A 137 -11.89 11.05 -7.87
C THR A 137 -12.17 9.56 -7.89
N LEU A 138 -12.49 8.95 -6.74
CA LEU A 138 -12.77 7.51 -6.63
C LEU A 138 -14.03 7.14 -7.43
N GLN A 139 -15.07 7.95 -7.32
CA GLN A 139 -16.32 7.73 -8.05
C GLN A 139 -16.12 7.84 -9.57
N HIS A 140 -15.50 8.95 -10.04
CA HIS A 140 -15.28 9.17 -11.47
C HIS A 140 -14.34 8.15 -12.11
N LYS A 141 -13.36 7.64 -11.37
CA LYS A 141 -12.38 6.68 -11.89
C LYS A 141 -12.69 5.21 -11.58
N ASP A 142 -13.84 4.89 -11.01
CA ASP A 142 -14.19 3.52 -10.57
C ASP A 142 -13.04 2.88 -9.75
N MET A 143 -12.61 3.58 -8.70
CA MET A 143 -11.52 3.17 -7.84
C MET A 143 -12.01 2.95 -6.41
N SER A 144 -11.36 2.03 -5.71
CA SER A 144 -11.57 1.79 -4.28
C SER A 144 -10.43 2.38 -3.46
N ILE A 145 -10.68 2.61 -2.18
CA ILE A 145 -9.67 3.04 -1.23
C ILE A 145 -9.53 2.05 -0.09
N TRP A 146 -8.28 1.78 0.29
CA TRP A 146 -7.93 1.00 1.46
C TRP A 146 -7.52 1.91 2.61
N VAL A 147 -8.17 1.78 3.76
CA VAL A 147 -7.96 2.61 4.95
C VAL A 147 -7.68 1.73 6.17
N PHE A 148 -6.62 2.06 6.91
CA PHE A 148 -6.39 1.53 8.24
C PHE A 148 -6.96 2.50 9.26
N VAL A 149 -7.99 2.07 10.01
CA VAL A 149 -8.73 2.95 10.96
C VAL A 149 -7.88 3.31 12.17
N GLU A 150 -7.07 2.37 12.64
CA GLU A 150 -6.24 2.50 13.84
C GLU A 150 -4.83 3.04 13.54
N GLY A 151 -4.59 3.56 12.35
CA GLY A 151 -3.30 4.12 11.95
C GLY A 151 -2.94 5.37 12.74
N THR A 152 -2.27 5.20 13.85
CA THR A 152 -1.60 6.27 14.63
C THR A 152 -0.29 6.68 13.99
#